data_030b102952cb1b41414f784f41451698
#
_entry.id   030b102952cb1b41414f784f41451698
#
_cell.length_a   1.000
_cell.length_b   1.000
_cell.length_c   1.000
_cell.angle_alpha   90.00
_cell.angle_beta   90.00
_cell.angle_gamma   90.00
#
_symmetry.space_group_name_H-M   'P 1'
#
loop_
_entity.id
_entity.type
_entity.pdbx_description
1 polymer ?
#
loop_
_entity_poly.entity_id
_entity_poly.type
_entity_poly.pdbx_seq_one_letter_code
_entity_poly.pdbx_strand_id
1 'polypeptide(L)'
;PNPIMVGNIRITPFFCCHSIYDAHMFLIEAEGQRFWHTGDYRGHGYMSKGQFLMLRKYATNIDVLITEGTMLSREDKAISEYRVSMEMIDVMQAFKYVFVLASATDIERLGSINHATKKTKKPLCIMSLFMKRTMELFTEREGNLGRGLFSFSPLYYTDRLYSKLRDKGFTMVVGPSRGDKVKALLNRLPQEETILIYSSWNGYYMREEQVRANAQYKEFREMFHNVVDIHTSGHVDRDAIKKVIGMMHPKEVICIHKEADARL
;
A
#
# COMPACT_ATOMS: atom_id res chain seq x y z
N PRO A 1 -14.46 -9.07 -16.22
CA PRO A 1 -13.67 -8.11 -17.01
C PRO A 1 -14.29 -7.97 -18.42
N ASN A 2 -14.41 -6.72 -18.89
CA ASN A 2 -14.92 -6.44 -20.23
C ASN A 2 -13.74 -6.22 -21.16
N PRO A 3 -13.50 -7.05 -22.20
CA PRO A 3 -12.41 -6.86 -23.12
C PRO A 3 -12.65 -5.65 -24.02
N ILE A 4 -11.56 -4.99 -24.43
CA ILE A 4 -11.53 -3.95 -25.44
C ILE A 4 -10.82 -4.48 -26.69
N MET A 5 -11.25 -4.01 -27.87
CA MET A 5 -10.59 -4.30 -29.14
C MET A 5 -9.82 -3.08 -29.63
N VAL A 6 -8.57 -3.29 -29.99
CA VAL A 6 -7.72 -2.29 -30.65
C VAL A 6 -7.24 -2.90 -31.98
N GLY A 7 -7.96 -2.63 -33.04
CA GLY A 7 -7.80 -3.37 -34.29
C GLY A 7 -8.11 -4.86 -34.07
N ASN A 8 -7.16 -5.73 -34.39
CA ASN A 8 -7.26 -7.17 -34.21
C ASN A 8 -6.75 -7.66 -32.84
N ILE A 9 -6.34 -6.75 -31.95
CA ILE A 9 -5.82 -7.08 -30.63
C ILE A 9 -6.97 -7.02 -29.62
N ARG A 10 -7.14 -8.09 -28.87
CA ARG A 10 -8.10 -8.15 -27.74
C ARG A 10 -7.35 -7.96 -26.43
N ILE A 11 -7.78 -6.97 -25.64
CA ILE A 11 -7.17 -6.63 -24.34
C ILE A 11 -8.23 -6.82 -23.28
N THR A 12 -7.97 -7.73 -22.33
CA THR A 12 -8.87 -7.98 -21.19
C THR A 12 -8.19 -7.54 -19.89
N PRO A 13 -8.70 -6.48 -19.21
CA PRO A 13 -8.16 -6.03 -17.93
C PRO A 13 -8.63 -6.94 -16.79
N PHE A 14 -7.74 -7.17 -15.84
CA PHE A 14 -8.02 -7.88 -14.59
C PHE A 14 -7.47 -7.07 -13.42
N PHE A 15 -8.25 -6.95 -12.36
CA PHE A 15 -7.80 -6.29 -11.13
C PHE A 15 -6.54 -6.96 -10.57
N CYS A 16 -5.60 -6.16 -10.08
CA CYS A 16 -4.45 -6.66 -9.32
C CYS A 16 -4.26 -5.89 -8.00
N CYS A 17 -3.65 -6.56 -7.03
CA CYS A 17 -3.24 -5.92 -5.78
C CYS A 17 -1.96 -5.12 -6.01
N HIS A 18 -1.98 -3.85 -5.68
CA HIS A 18 -0.80 -2.98 -5.69
C HIS A 18 -0.95 -1.92 -4.59
N SER A 19 0.08 -1.07 -4.40
CA SER A 19 0.03 0.07 -3.47
C SER A 19 -0.90 1.22 -3.90
N ILE A 20 -1.54 1.07 -5.05
CA ILE A 20 -2.62 1.93 -5.52
C ILE A 20 -3.83 1.07 -5.88
N TYR A 21 -5.02 1.50 -5.47
CA TYR A 21 -6.27 0.82 -5.82
C TYR A 21 -6.58 1.01 -7.32
N ASP A 22 -7.29 0.01 -7.89
CA ASP A 22 -7.66 -0.06 -9.29
C ASP A 22 -6.47 -0.25 -10.26
N ALA A 23 -5.39 -0.85 -9.80
CA ALA A 23 -4.33 -1.36 -10.65
C ALA A 23 -4.79 -2.59 -11.43
N HIS A 24 -4.29 -2.79 -12.65
CA HIS A 24 -4.72 -3.86 -13.54
C HIS A 24 -3.56 -4.65 -14.13
N MET A 25 -3.80 -5.96 -14.28
CA MET A 25 -3.09 -6.85 -15.17
C MET A 25 -3.86 -6.95 -16.49
N PHE A 26 -3.21 -7.33 -17.55
CA PHE A 26 -3.83 -7.44 -18.86
C PHE A 26 -3.54 -8.80 -19.52
N LEU A 27 -4.61 -9.47 -19.98
CA LEU A 27 -4.49 -10.53 -20.98
C LEU A 27 -4.63 -9.88 -22.35
N ILE A 28 -3.60 -10.02 -23.16
CA ILE A 28 -3.52 -9.49 -24.53
C ILE A 28 -3.50 -10.68 -25.48
N GLU A 29 -4.45 -10.72 -26.41
CA GLU A 29 -4.60 -11.79 -27.39
C GLU A 29 -4.49 -11.20 -28.80
N ALA A 30 -3.51 -11.68 -29.56
CA ALA A 30 -3.22 -11.22 -30.91
C ALA A 30 -2.59 -12.34 -31.74
N GLU A 31 -3.01 -12.51 -32.99
CA GLU A 31 -2.44 -13.47 -33.95
C GLU A 31 -2.32 -14.91 -33.39
N GLY A 32 -3.27 -15.33 -32.61
CA GLY A 32 -3.31 -16.67 -31.97
C GLY A 32 -2.35 -16.82 -30.79
N GLN A 33 -1.65 -15.78 -30.38
CA GLN A 33 -0.79 -15.75 -29.20
C GLN A 33 -1.47 -15.08 -28.00
N ARG A 34 -1.06 -15.46 -26.80
CA ARG A 34 -1.57 -14.95 -25.53
C ARG A 34 -0.45 -14.40 -24.67
N PHE A 35 -0.52 -13.12 -24.37
CA PHE A 35 0.41 -12.40 -23.54
C PHE A 35 -0.27 -12.05 -22.23
N TRP A 36 0.41 -12.30 -21.12
CA TRP A 36 -0.03 -11.80 -19.82
C TRP A 36 0.92 -10.71 -19.33
N HIS A 37 0.42 -9.49 -19.19
CA HIS A 37 1.17 -8.35 -18.66
C HIS A 37 0.69 -8.06 -17.25
N THR A 38 1.58 -8.19 -16.24
CA THR A 38 1.16 -8.05 -14.84
C THR A 38 0.96 -6.60 -14.43
N GLY A 39 1.59 -5.62 -15.09
CA GLY A 39 1.84 -4.34 -14.47
C GLY A 39 2.59 -4.53 -13.15
N ASP A 40 2.56 -3.52 -12.30
CA ASP A 40 3.07 -3.63 -10.95
C ASP A 40 2.01 -4.28 -10.06
N TYR A 41 2.42 -5.25 -9.23
CA TYR A 41 1.52 -5.97 -8.35
C TYR A 41 2.22 -6.47 -7.09
N ARG A 42 1.43 -6.86 -6.08
CA ARG A 42 1.94 -7.52 -4.87
C ARG A 42 1.19 -8.82 -4.59
N GLY A 43 1.85 -9.77 -3.93
CA GLY A 43 1.31 -11.09 -3.60
C GLY A 43 0.91 -11.26 -2.13
N HIS A 44 1.00 -10.20 -1.31
CA HIS A 44 0.90 -10.24 0.15
C HIS A 44 -0.15 -9.28 0.75
N GLY A 45 -0.97 -8.66 -0.11
CA GLY A 45 -2.11 -7.85 0.29
C GLY A 45 -3.31 -8.68 0.74
N TYR A 46 -4.32 -8.02 1.30
CA TYR A 46 -5.58 -8.67 1.73
C TYR A 46 -6.35 -9.30 0.56
N MET A 47 -6.28 -8.68 -0.62
CA MET A 47 -6.98 -9.13 -1.82
C MET A 47 -6.15 -10.13 -2.65
N SER A 48 -4.90 -10.42 -2.28
CA SER A 48 -4.00 -11.27 -3.05
C SER A 48 -4.51 -12.70 -3.25
N LYS A 49 -5.27 -13.25 -2.28
CA LYS A 49 -5.90 -14.57 -2.45
C LYS A 49 -6.85 -14.60 -3.65
N GLY A 50 -7.67 -13.55 -3.80
CA GLY A 50 -8.56 -13.39 -4.96
C GLY A 50 -7.80 -13.23 -6.27
N GLN A 51 -6.71 -12.46 -6.26
CA GLN A 51 -5.81 -12.31 -7.39
C GLN A 51 -5.23 -13.65 -7.86
N PHE A 52 -4.70 -14.47 -6.96
CA PHE A 52 -4.17 -15.79 -7.35
C PHE A 52 -5.27 -16.74 -7.86
N LEU A 53 -6.49 -16.68 -7.32
CA LEU A 53 -7.62 -17.45 -7.85
C LEU A 53 -8.00 -16.98 -9.26
N MET A 54 -7.99 -15.68 -9.51
CA MET A 54 -8.24 -15.09 -10.83
C MET A 54 -7.16 -15.53 -11.82
N LEU A 55 -5.87 -15.45 -11.46
CA LEU A 55 -4.77 -15.92 -12.31
C LEU A 55 -4.93 -17.40 -12.68
N ARG A 56 -5.23 -18.26 -11.71
CA ARG A 56 -5.46 -19.70 -11.97
C ARG A 56 -6.59 -19.94 -12.96
N LYS A 57 -7.63 -19.12 -12.92
CA LYS A 57 -8.80 -19.27 -13.79
C LYS A 57 -8.58 -18.76 -15.20
N TYR A 58 -7.89 -17.64 -15.36
CA TYR A 58 -7.86 -16.91 -16.64
C TYR A 58 -6.48 -16.90 -17.33
N ALA A 59 -5.39 -17.03 -16.57
CA ALA A 59 -4.05 -17.03 -17.10
C ALA A 59 -3.59 -18.44 -17.51
N THR A 60 -4.33 -19.05 -18.44
CA THR A 60 -4.07 -20.39 -19.00
C THR A 60 -3.54 -20.29 -20.43
N ASN A 61 -2.66 -21.22 -20.84
CA ASN A 61 -2.09 -21.24 -22.18
C ASN A 61 -1.41 -19.90 -22.55
N ILE A 62 -0.60 -19.37 -21.63
CA ILE A 62 0.12 -18.12 -21.83
C ILE A 62 1.39 -18.40 -22.64
N ASP A 63 1.55 -17.72 -23.76
CA ASP A 63 2.76 -17.80 -24.56
C ASP A 63 3.87 -16.96 -23.93
N VAL A 64 3.57 -15.71 -23.56
CA VAL A 64 4.55 -14.80 -22.97
C VAL A 64 3.99 -14.18 -21.68
N LEU A 65 4.72 -14.31 -20.59
CA LEU A 65 4.49 -13.57 -19.35
C LEU A 65 5.42 -12.36 -19.29
N ILE A 66 4.85 -11.16 -19.27
CA ILE A 66 5.58 -9.91 -18.99
C ILE A 66 5.30 -9.54 -17.54
N THR A 67 6.30 -9.63 -16.67
CA THR A 67 6.16 -9.40 -15.24
C THR A 67 7.12 -8.35 -14.72
N GLU A 68 6.72 -7.63 -13.68
CA GLU A 68 7.62 -6.75 -12.93
C GLU A 68 8.68 -7.54 -12.16
N GLY A 69 9.79 -6.87 -11.82
CA GLY A 69 10.87 -7.43 -11.03
C GLY A 69 11.49 -6.47 -10.03
N THR A 70 10.74 -5.48 -9.55
CA THR A 70 11.21 -4.41 -8.66
C THR A 70 11.93 -4.92 -7.41
N MET A 71 11.47 -6.05 -6.87
CA MET A 71 12.05 -6.66 -5.66
C MET A 71 13.09 -7.75 -5.94
N LEU A 72 13.44 -8.04 -7.20
CA LEU A 72 14.35 -9.14 -7.54
C LEU A 72 15.79 -8.95 -7.02
N SER A 73 16.25 -7.71 -6.90
CA SER A 73 17.56 -7.36 -6.34
C SER A 73 17.59 -7.32 -4.82
N ARG A 74 16.43 -7.49 -4.15
CA ARG A 74 16.31 -7.37 -2.70
C ARG A 74 16.19 -8.75 -2.07
N GLU A 75 16.89 -8.95 -0.94
CA GLU A 75 16.77 -10.17 -0.14
C GLU A 75 15.55 -10.15 0.81
N ASP A 76 14.99 -8.96 1.04
CA ASP A 76 13.87 -8.77 1.94
C ASP A 76 12.62 -9.49 1.43
N LYS A 77 12.04 -10.32 2.28
CA LYS A 77 10.72 -10.92 2.03
C LYS A 77 9.62 -9.93 2.38
N ALA A 78 8.65 -9.80 1.48
CA ALA A 78 7.47 -9.02 1.77
C ALA A 78 6.65 -9.66 2.90
N ILE A 79 6.29 -8.89 3.91
CA ILE A 79 5.35 -9.31 4.95
C ILE A 79 3.91 -8.99 4.52
N SER A 80 2.94 -9.75 5.05
CA SER A 80 1.54 -9.49 4.70
C SER A 80 1.02 -8.17 5.30
N GLU A 81 0.05 -7.56 4.64
CA GLU A 81 -0.65 -6.39 5.21
C GLU A 81 -1.31 -6.69 6.57
N TYR A 82 -1.72 -7.93 6.80
CA TYR A 82 -2.18 -8.36 8.12
C TYR A 82 -1.06 -8.30 9.17
N ARG A 83 0.15 -8.74 8.84
CA ARG A 83 1.31 -8.66 9.74
C ARG A 83 1.66 -7.19 10.04
N VAL A 84 1.65 -6.34 9.01
CA VAL A 84 1.80 -4.88 9.18
C VAL A 84 0.79 -4.34 10.18
N SER A 85 -0.48 -4.75 10.08
CA SER A 85 -1.51 -4.28 11.03
C SER A 85 -1.27 -4.76 12.46
N MET A 86 -0.73 -5.96 12.66
CA MET A 86 -0.40 -6.48 13.99
C MET A 86 0.76 -5.71 14.63
N GLU A 87 1.82 -5.43 13.89
CA GLU A 87 2.93 -4.60 14.36
C GLU A 87 2.49 -3.17 14.70
N MET A 88 1.57 -2.60 13.89
CA MET A 88 0.96 -1.30 14.21
C MET A 88 0.15 -1.32 15.51
N ILE A 89 -0.54 -2.43 15.83
CA ILE A 89 -1.29 -2.56 17.09
C ILE A 89 -0.36 -2.41 18.29
N ASP A 90 0.78 -3.11 18.29
CA ASP A 90 1.73 -3.07 19.40
C ASP A 90 2.23 -1.64 19.64
N VAL A 91 2.58 -0.91 18.58
CA VAL A 91 2.99 0.50 18.67
C VAL A 91 1.84 1.40 19.14
N MET A 92 0.64 1.19 18.59
CA MET A 92 -0.54 1.99 18.98
C MET A 92 -0.96 1.74 20.43
N GLN A 93 -0.64 0.59 21.02
CA GLN A 93 -0.88 0.33 22.45
C GLN A 93 0.14 1.05 23.33
N ALA A 94 1.39 1.12 22.89
CA ALA A 94 2.50 1.71 23.65
C ALA A 94 2.47 3.25 23.67
N PHE A 95 2.01 3.90 22.61
CA PHE A 95 2.04 5.35 22.46
C PHE A 95 0.63 5.95 22.41
N LYS A 96 0.43 7.10 23.05
CA LYS A 96 -0.85 7.80 23.10
C LYS A 96 -1.19 8.50 21.78
N TYR A 97 -0.20 9.16 21.18
CA TYR A 97 -0.34 9.92 19.92
C TYR A 97 0.47 9.26 18.81
N VAL A 98 -0.20 8.63 17.89
CA VAL A 98 0.44 7.89 16.81
C VAL A 98 0.16 8.59 15.49
N PHE A 99 1.22 8.97 14.81
CA PHE A 99 1.16 9.43 13.42
C PHE A 99 1.57 8.29 12.51
N VAL A 100 0.87 8.12 11.41
CA VAL A 100 1.20 7.11 10.40
C VAL A 100 1.40 7.79 9.06
N LEU A 101 2.62 7.77 8.55
CA LEU A 101 2.93 8.27 7.21
C LEU A 101 2.56 7.19 6.18
N ALA A 102 1.49 7.42 5.41
CA ALA A 102 1.01 6.47 4.41
C ALA A 102 0.39 7.17 3.21
N SER A 103 0.37 6.48 2.06
CA SER A 103 -0.31 6.95 0.85
C SER A 103 -1.83 6.93 1.04
N ALA A 104 -2.50 7.97 0.53
CA ALA A 104 -3.96 8.04 0.50
C ALA A 104 -4.60 7.06 -0.48
N THR A 105 -3.83 6.51 -1.42
CA THR A 105 -4.30 5.60 -2.47
C THR A 105 -3.99 4.13 -2.17
N ASP A 106 -3.13 3.83 -1.19
CA ASP A 106 -2.89 2.45 -0.74
C ASP A 106 -4.00 2.01 0.21
N ILE A 107 -5.11 1.55 -0.38
CA ILE A 107 -6.31 1.22 0.38
C ILE A 107 -6.12 0.01 1.31
N GLU A 108 -5.25 -0.93 0.96
CA GLU A 108 -4.96 -2.07 1.81
C GLU A 108 -4.14 -1.65 3.04
N ARG A 109 -3.18 -0.72 2.89
CA ARG A 109 -2.46 -0.12 4.00
C ARG A 109 -3.40 0.71 4.90
N LEU A 110 -4.30 1.49 4.30
CA LEU A 110 -5.34 2.20 5.06
C LEU A 110 -6.24 1.20 5.82
N GLY A 111 -6.54 0.05 5.22
CA GLY A 111 -7.23 -1.07 5.88
C GLY A 111 -6.47 -1.62 7.08
N SER A 112 -5.15 -1.82 6.95
CA SER A 112 -4.27 -2.25 8.05
C SER A 112 -4.30 -1.25 9.21
N ILE A 113 -4.20 0.05 8.91
CA ILE A 113 -4.30 1.12 9.91
C ILE A 113 -5.68 1.13 10.57
N ASN A 114 -6.75 1.01 9.77
CA ASN A 114 -8.13 0.96 10.28
C ASN A 114 -8.36 -0.24 11.21
N HIS A 115 -7.84 -1.41 10.87
CA HIS A 115 -7.87 -2.58 11.73
C HIS A 115 -7.15 -2.32 13.05
N ALA A 116 -5.95 -1.76 13.01
CA ALA A 116 -5.16 -1.45 14.20
C ALA A 116 -5.85 -0.41 15.11
N THR A 117 -6.43 0.65 14.54
CA THR A 117 -7.17 1.67 15.31
C THR A 117 -8.42 1.10 15.98
N LYS A 118 -9.16 0.23 15.29
CA LYS A 118 -10.33 -0.45 15.87
C LYS A 118 -9.94 -1.37 17.03
N LYS A 119 -8.84 -2.12 16.90
CA LYS A 119 -8.33 -3.01 17.96
C LYS A 119 -7.85 -2.23 19.19
N THR A 120 -7.19 -1.11 18.98
CA THR A 120 -6.68 -0.26 20.09
C THR A 120 -7.70 0.76 20.58
N LYS A 121 -8.89 0.83 19.96
CA LYS A 121 -9.96 1.79 20.27
C LYS A 121 -9.53 3.26 20.20
N LYS A 122 -8.50 3.56 19.42
CA LYS A 122 -8.05 4.93 19.16
C LYS A 122 -8.89 5.56 18.05
N PRO A 123 -9.24 6.85 18.14
CA PRO A 123 -9.84 7.58 17.03
C PRO A 123 -8.90 7.59 15.83
N LEU A 124 -9.42 7.24 14.65
CA LEU A 124 -8.72 7.41 13.38
C LEU A 124 -8.89 8.85 12.91
N CYS A 125 -7.80 9.58 12.77
CA CYS A 125 -7.78 10.98 12.34
C CYS A 125 -7.04 11.15 11.03
N ILE A 126 -7.41 12.17 10.26
CA ILE A 126 -6.77 12.54 8.98
C ILE A 126 -6.71 14.07 8.84
N MET A 127 -5.72 14.55 8.08
CA MET A 127 -5.57 15.98 7.75
C MET A 127 -5.77 16.30 6.24
N SER A 128 -6.03 15.29 5.41
CA SER A 128 -6.19 15.44 3.96
C SER A 128 -7.64 15.23 3.55
N LEU A 129 -8.23 16.19 2.86
CA LEU A 129 -9.57 16.05 2.27
C LEU A 129 -9.57 14.99 1.16
N PHE A 130 -8.49 14.88 0.40
CA PHE A 130 -8.33 13.82 -0.60
C PHE A 130 -8.40 12.43 0.05
N MET A 131 -7.62 12.21 1.11
CA MET A 131 -7.64 10.94 1.86
C MET A 131 -9.03 10.65 2.46
N LYS A 132 -9.69 11.69 3.00
CA LYS A 132 -11.06 11.58 3.51
C LYS A 132 -12.00 11.07 2.42
N ARG A 133 -11.97 11.71 1.25
CA ARG A 133 -12.84 11.35 0.12
C ARG A 133 -12.55 9.95 -0.40
N THR A 134 -11.28 9.55 -0.49
CA THR A 134 -10.88 8.18 -0.86
C THR A 134 -11.47 7.15 0.10
N MET A 135 -11.31 7.37 1.42
CA MET A 135 -11.86 6.47 2.45
C MET A 135 -13.40 6.39 2.39
N GLU A 136 -14.08 7.53 2.21
CA GLU A 136 -15.54 7.58 2.11
C GLU A 136 -16.05 6.81 0.90
N LEU A 137 -15.50 7.08 -0.29
CA LEU A 137 -15.86 6.39 -1.53
C LEU A 137 -15.64 4.88 -1.44
N PHE A 138 -14.54 4.48 -0.82
CA PHE A 138 -14.24 3.06 -0.66
C PHE A 138 -15.18 2.39 0.34
N THR A 139 -15.51 3.08 1.43
CA THR A 139 -16.50 2.60 2.41
C THR A 139 -17.88 2.42 1.79
N GLU A 140 -18.33 3.36 0.97
CA GLU A 140 -19.64 3.29 0.29
C GLU A 140 -19.73 2.08 -0.64
N ARG A 141 -18.67 1.77 -1.38
CA ARG A 141 -18.65 0.72 -2.41
C ARG A 141 -18.27 -0.65 -1.86
N GLU A 142 -17.26 -0.68 -0.99
CA GLU A 142 -16.53 -1.89 -0.63
C GLU A 142 -16.48 -2.12 0.91
N GLY A 143 -17.22 -1.32 1.68
CA GLY A 143 -17.17 -1.34 3.15
C GLY A 143 -17.53 -2.70 3.78
N ASN A 144 -18.29 -3.54 3.08
CA ASN A 144 -18.64 -4.89 3.52
C ASN A 144 -17.56 -5.94 3.23
N LEU A 145 -16.59 -5.63 2.37
CA LEU A 145 -15.48 -6.53 2.09
C LEU A 145 -14.56 -6.67 3.31
N GLY A 146 -13.93 -7.83 3.43
CA GLY A 146 -12.94 -8.06 4.48
C GLY A 146 -13.49 -7.92 5.90
N ARG A 147 -14.77 -8.20 6.13
CA ARG A 147 -15.42 -8.10 7.44
C ARG A 147 -15.28 -6.69 8.07
N GLY A 148 -15.47 -5.65 7.27
CA GLY A 148 -15.39 -4.26 7.69
C GLY A 148 -13.97 -3.70 7.79
N LEU A 149 -12.98 -4.38 7.22
CA LEU A 149 -11.60 -3.90 7.10
C LEU A 149 -11.56 -2.52 6.41
N PHE A 150 -12.34 -2.38 5.33
CA PHE A 150 -12.45 -1.18 4.51
C PHE A 150 -13.62 -0.25 4.88
N SER A 151 -14.28 -0.51 6.00
CA SER A 151 -15.28 0.39 6.56
C SER A 151 -14.59 1.45 7.41
N PHE A 152 -14.26 2.58 6.79
CA PHE A 152 -13.56 3.69 7.40
C PHE A 152 -14.51 4.70 8.04
N SER A 153 -14.13 5.25 9.19
CA SER A 153 -14.84 6.34 9.85
C SER A 153 -13.85 7.37 10.41
N PRO A 154 -13.08 8.05 9.52
CA PRO A 154 -12.05 8.97 9.96
C PRO A 154 -12.62 10.29 10.44
N LEU A 155 -12.03 10.85 11.50
CA LEU A 155 -12.26 12.22 11.94
C LEU A 155 -11.34 13.16 11.14
N TYR A 156 -11.90 14.14 10.46
CA TYR A 156 -11.09 15.21 9.88
C TYR A 156 -10.60 16.14 10.98
N TYR A 157 -9.28 16.22 11.14
CA TYR A 157 -8.67 17.00 12.21
C TYR A 157 -8.92 18.50 12.03
N THR A 158 -9.36 19.11 13.13
CA THR A 158 -9.47 20.57 13.29
C THR A 158 -9.00 20.93 14.70
N ASP A 159 -8.56 22.17 14.91
CA ASP A 159 -8.16 22.61 16.26
C ASP A 159 -9.26 22.50 17.30
N ARG A 160 -10.53 22.56 16.91
CA ARG A 160 -11.68 22.34 17.80
C ARG A 160 -11.75 20.90 18.33
N LEU A 161 -11.21 19.93 17.59
CA LEU A 161 -11.17 18.53 18.04
C LEU A 161 -9.97 18.23 18.94
N TYR A 162 -8.97 19.11 18.96
CA TYR A 162 -7.73 18.86 19.70
C TYR A 162 -7.98 18.54 21.17
N SER A 163 -8.79 19.31 21.88
CA SER A 163 -9.08 19.10 23.31
C SER A 163 -9.68 17.71 23.60
N LYS A 164 -10.57 17.25 22.71
CA LYS A 164 -11.19 15.91 22.82
C LYS A 164 -10.21 14.77 22.50
N LEU A 165 -9.31 15.01 21.53
CA LEU A 165 -8.34 14.03 21.08
C LEU A 165 -7.14 13.93 22.03
N ARG A 166 -6.74 15.05 22.65
CA ARG A 166 -5.62 15.10 23.59
C ARG A 166 -5.79 14.12 24.74
N ASP A 167 -6.97 14.04 25.34
CA ASP A 167 -7.19 13.22 26.52
C ASP A 167 -7.25 11.72 26.18
N LYS A 168 -7.85 11.37 25.04
CA LYS A 168 -8.02 9.99 24.58
C LYS A 168 -6.83 9.43 23.81
N GLY A 169 -5.96 10.29 23.27
CA GLY A 169 -5.00 9.91 22.25
C GLY A 169 -5.67 9.72 20.90
N PHE A 170 -4.87 9.46 19.86
CA PHE A 170 -5.35 9.25 18.50
C PHE A 170 -4.35 8.51 17.62
N THR A 171 -4.82 7.99 16.48
CA THR A 171 -3.98 7.62 15.35
C THR A 171 -4.29 8.55 14.19
N MET A 172 -3.30 9.25 13.68
CA MET A 172 -3.44 10.22 12.59
C MET A 172 -2.70 9.79 11.35
N VAL A 173 -3.43 9.53 10.27
CA VAL A 173 -2.82 9.23 8.97
C VAL A 173 -2.50 10.53 8.24
N VAL A 174 -1.27 10.65 7.78
CA VAL A 174 -0.71 11.85 7.20
C VAL A 174 0.10 11.54 5.94
N GLY A 175 0.18 12.52 5.03
CA GLY A 175 1.17 12.54 3.96
C GLY A 175 2.23 13.60 4.23
N PRO A 176 3.40 13.54 3.58
CA PRO A 176 4.50 14.48 3.83
C PRO A 176 4.13 15.94 3.47
N SER A 177 3.19 16.16 2.56
CA SER A 177 2.69 17.49 2.21
C SER A 177 1.95 18.22 3.35
N ARG A 178 1.77 17.59 4.50
CA ARG A 178 1.13 18.18 5.70
C ARG A 178 2.13 18.53 6.80
N GLY A 179 3.43 18.56 6.49
CA GLY A 179 4.52 18.81 7.44
C GLY A 179 4.27 19.99 8.37
N ASP A 180 3.94 21.17 7.84
CA ASP A 180 3.70 22.37 8.65
C ASP A 180 2.59 22.20 9.69
N LYS A 181 1.46 21.58 9.30
CA LYS A 181 0.35 21.31 10.21
C LYS A 181 0.70 20.29 11.27
N VAL A 182 1.46 19.26 10.89
CA VAL A 182 1.95 18.23 11.81
C VAL A 182 2.93 18.86 12.79
N LYS A 183 3.88 19.67 12.33
CA LYS A 183 4.85 20.38 13.18
C LYS A 183 4.15 21.27 14.21
N ALA A 184 3.14 22.02 13.80
CA ALA A 184 2.34 22.85 14.71
C ALA A 184 1.60 22.00 15.77
N LEU A 185 1.15 20.80 15.42
CA LEU A 185 0.51 19.89 16.36
C LEU A 185 1.54 19.24 17.30
N LEU A 186 2.68 18.83 16.80
CA LEU A 186 3.76 18.23 17.61
C LEU A 186 4.24 19.15 18.75
N ASN A 187 4.30 20.48 18.50
CA ASN A 187 4.65 21.46 19.54
C ASN A 187 3.67 21.51 20.73
N ARG A 188 2.51 20.83 20.61
CA ARG A 188 1.45 20.78 21.64
C ARG A 188 1.33 19.42 22.30
N LEU A 189 2.14 18.43 21.87
CA LEU A 189 2.09 17.04 22.32
C LEU A 189 3.37 16.68 23.09
N PRO A 190 3.28 15.84 24.15
CA PRO A 190 4.46 15.32 24.82
C PRO A 190 5.23 14.38 23.90
N GLN A 191 6.52 14.60 23.77
CA GLN A 191 7.38 13.85 22.85
C GLN A 191 7.46 12.36 23.21
N GLU A 192 7.51 12.05 24.49
CA GLU A 192 7.61 10.69 25.03
C GLU A 192 6.33 9.85 24.77
N GLU A 193 5.17 10.50 24.61
CA GLU A 193 3.90 9.84 24.28
C GLU A 193 3.58 9.82 22.78
N THR A 194 4.46 10.42 21.95
CA THR A 194 4.23 10.65 20.52
C THR A 194 5.20 9.84 19.68
N ILE A 195 4.70 9.17 18.63
CA ILE A 195 5.50 8.39 17.69
C ILE A 195 5.04 8.57 16.26
N LEU A 196 5.97 8.45 15.32
CA LEU A 196 5.72 8.24 13.89
C LEU A 196 5.89 6.76 13.53
N ILE A 197 4.86 6.16 12.98
CA ILE A 197 4.97 4.95 12.18
C ILE A 197 5.26 5.40 10.74
N TYR A 198 6.50 5.21 10.30
CA TYR A 198 6.88 5.46 8.91
C TYR A 198 6.44 4.26 8.06
N SER A 199 5.35 4.39 7.34
CA SER A 199 4.72 3.31 6.56
C SER A 199 4.79 3.57 5.05
N SER A 200 5.94 4.01 4.61
CA SER A 200 6.33 4.21 3.22
C SER A 200 7.69 3.57 2.95
N TRP A 201 8.06 3.50 1.68
CA TRP A 201 9.35 2.95 1.31
C TRP A 201 10.52 3.74 1.93
N ASN A 202 11.42 3.06 2.62
CA ASN A 202 12.57 3.67 3.30
C ASN A 202 13.58 4.33 2.34
N GLY A 203 13.62 3.93 1.07
CA GLY A 203 14.44 4.55 0.04
C GLY A 203 14.22 6.06 -0.09
N TYR A 204 13.01 6.57 0.23
CA TYR A 204 12.74 8.02 0.18
C TYR A 204 13.59 8.85 1.17
N TYR A 205 14.12 8.24 2.23
CA TYR A 205 15.02 8.93 3.17
C TYR A 205 16.42 8.34 3.25
N MET A 206 16.65 7.15 2.65
CA MET A 206 17.96 6.48 2.70
C MET A 206 18.76 6.60 1.40
N ARG A 207 18.11 6.60 0.22
CA ARG A 207 18.79 6.65 -1.08
C ARG A 207 18.97 8.10 -1.53
N GLU A 208 20.20 8.55 -1.76
CA GLU A 208 20.50 9.95 -2.13
C GLU A 208 19.64 10.50 -3.28
N GLU A 209 19.49 9.73 -4.36
CA GLU A 209 18.71 10.14 -5.51
C GLU A 209 17.24 10.36 -5.13
N GLN A 210 16.69 9.48 -4.29
CA GLN A 210 15.31 9.59 -3.83
C GLN A 210 15.16 10.72 -2.80
N VAL A 211 16.13 10.94 -1.95
CA VAL A 211 16.14 12.07 -1.02
C VAL A 211 16.16 13.40 -1.77
N ARG A 212 16.95 13.53 -2.85
CA ARG A 212 16.96 14.74 -3.69
C ARG A 212 15.61 15.00 -4.36
N ALA A 213 14.95 13.95 -4.85
CA ALA A 213 13.65 14.06 -5.53
C ALA A 213 12.46 14.21 -4.55
N ASN A 214 12.59 13.72 -3.32
CA ASN A 214 11.49 13.57 -2.36
C ASN A 214 11.89 14.03 -0.94
N ALA A 215 12.63 15.14 -0.81
CA ALA A 215 13.17 15.63 0.46
C ALA A 215 12.14 15.70 1.59
N GLN A 216 10.88 16.00 1.26
CA GLN A 216 9.79 16.11 2.21
C GLN A 216 9.54 14.83 3.06
N TYR A 217 9.93 13.65 2.57
CA TYR A 217 9.78 12.40 3.36
C TYR A 217 10.81 12.32 4.48
N LYS A 218 12.06 12.69 4.19
CA LYS A 218 13.12 12.75 5.19
C LYS A 218 12.85 13.85 6.20
N GLU A 219 12.55 15.07 5.75
CA GLU A 219 12.19 16.19 6.60
C GLU A 219 11.02 15.87 7.51
N PHE A 220 9.97 15.21 6.99
CA PHE A 220 8.83 14.80 7.77
C PHE A 220 9.21 13.79 8.86
N ARG A 221 10.05 12.81 8.55
CA ARG A 221 10.53 11.79 9.51
C ARG A 221 11.36 12.43 10.63
N GLU A 222 12.20 13.39 10.31
CA GLU A 222 13.07 14.11 11.24
C GLU A 222 12.33 15.04 12.22
N MET A 223 11.04 15.32 12.00
CA MET A 223 10.22 16.09 12.95
C MET A 223 9.91 15.31 14.24
N PHE A 224 10.03 13.98 14.23
CA PHE A 224 9.61 13.13 15.32
C PHE A 224 10.80 12.61 16.12
N HIS A 225 10.68 12.62 17.45
CA HIS A 225 11.66 12.05 18.36
C HIS A 225 11.63 10.51 18.33
N ASN A 226 10.43 9.93 18.38
CA ASN A 226 10.23 8.49 18.27
C ASN A 226 9.72 8.14 16.89
N VAL A 227 10.43 7.22 16.21
CA VAL A 227 10.06 6.73 14.87
C VAL A 227 10.26 5.23 14.81
N VAL A 228 9.33 4.55 14.17
CA VAL A 228 9.43 3.13 13.82
C VAL A 228 9.03 2.95 12.36
N ASP A 229 9.78 2.11 11.64
CA ASP A 229 9.47 1.75 10.27
C ASP A 229 8.61 0.47 10.26
N ILE A 230 7.35 0.58 9.82
CA ILE A 230 6.44 -0.55 9.63
C ILE A 230 5.84 -0.45 8.23
N HIS A 231 6.43 -1.21 7.32
CA HIS A 231 6.09 -1.14 5.90
C HIS A 231 6.24 -2.51 5.24
N THR A 232 5.48 -2.75 4.19
CA THR A 232 5.71 -3.81 3.21
C THR A 232 5.60 -3.23 1.82
N SER A 233 6.32 -3.79 0.87
CA SER A 233 6.41 -3.28 -0.49
C SER A 233 5.04 -3.26 -1.19
N GLY A 234 4.84 -2.29 -2.09
CA GLY A 234 3.75 -2.31 -3.07
C GLY A 234 3.97 -3.32 -4.21
N HIS A 235 5.19 -3.87 -4.31
CA HIS A 235 5.63 -4.74 -5.39
C HIS A 235 5.81 -6.19 -4.94
N VAL A 236 5.72 -7.09 -5.90
CA VAL A 236 5.84 -8.54 -5.71
C VAL A 236 7.26 -8.95 -5.35
N ASP A 237 7.42 -9.88 -4.42
CA ASP A 237 8.69 -10.51 -4.13
C ASP A 237 9.02 -11.67 -5.07
N ARG A 238 10.27 -12.12 -5.04
CA ARG A 238 10.79 -13.22 -5.88
C ARG A 238 9.98 -14.51 -5.74
N ASP A 239 9.56 -14.86 -4.54
CA ASP A 239 8.83 -16.10 -4.29
C ASP A 239 7.43 -16.06 -4.91
N ALA A 240 6.75 -14.91 -4.85
CA ALA A 240 5.46 -14.73 -5.49
C ALA A 240 5.56 -14.66 -7.02
N ILE A 241 6.63 -14.09 -7.61
CA ILE A 241 6.88 -14.17 -9.06
C ILE A 241 7.04 -15.63 -9.50
N LYS A 242 7.88 -16.42 -8.81
CA LYS A 242 8.05 -17.83 -9.09
C LYS A 242 6.74 -18.61 -8.99
N LYS A 243 5.92 -18.28 -8.00
CA LYS A 243 4.58 -18.88 -7.85
C LYS A 243 3.68 -18.55 -9.04
N VAL A 244 3.68 -17.30 -9.53
CA VAL A 244 2.90 -16.89 -10.72
C VAL A 244 3.39 -17.65 -11.95
N ILE A 245 4.68 -17.73 -12.19
CA ILE A 245 5.26 -18.52 -13.29
C ILE A 245 4.83 -19.98 -13.20
N GLY A 246 4.96 -20.61 -12.02
CA GLY A 246 4.57 -21.99 -11.78
C GLY A 246 3.05 -22.25 -11.90
N MET A 247 2.21 -21.21 -11.82
CA MET A 247 0.76 -21.32 -12.04
C MET A 247 0.36 -21.17 -13.50
N MET A 248 1.09 -20.34 -14.27
CA MET A 248 0.77 -20.02 -15.65
C MET A 248 1.44 -20.94 -16.64
N HIS A 249 2.62 -21.50 -16.29
CA HIS A 249 3.48 -22.26 -17.19
C HIS A 249 3.68 -21.58 -18.55
N PRO A 250 4.11 -20.27 -18.60
CA PRO A 250 4.30 -19.57 -19.84
C PRO A 250 5.45 -20.18 -20.64
N LYS A 251 5.41 -20.05 -21.99
CA LYS A 251 6.51 -20.49 -22.86
C LYS A 251 7.74 -19.59 -22.72
N GLU A 252 7.52 -18.30 -22.48
CA GLU A 252 8.56 -17.29 -22.29
C GLU A 252 8.20 -16.36 -21.11
N VAL A 253 9.23 -15.88 -20.39
CA VAL A 253 9.09 -14.89 -19.31
C VAL A 253 9.97 -13.70 -19.59
N ILE A 254 9.38 -12.52 -19.70
CA ILE A 254 10.06 -11.23 -19.83
C ILE A 254 9.89 -10.47 -18.52
N CYS A 255 11.02 -10.21 -17.83
CA CYS A 255 11.00 -9.43 -16.61
C CYS A 255 11.37 -7.99 -16.88
N ILE A 256 10.45 -7.08 -16.60
CA ILE A 256 10.58 -5.63 -16.76
C ILE A 256 10.59 -4.93 -15.39
N HIS A 257 10.75 -3.62 -15.35
CA HIS A 257 10.70 -2.80 -14.12
C HIS A 257 11.59 -3.40 -13.02
N LYS A 258 12.84 -3.64 -13.35
CA LYS A 258 13.85 -4.24 -12.45
C LYS A 258 15.17 -3.52 -12.56
N GLU A 259 16.03 -3.65 -11.57
CA GLU A 259 17.43 -3.22 -11.67
C GLU A 259 18.17 -4.02 -12.76
N ALA A 260 19.15 -3.41 -13.41
CA ALA A 260 19.76 -3.96 -14.61
C ALA A 260 20.40 -5.35 -14.42
N ASP A 261 20.96 -5.57 -13.24
CA ASP A 261 21.64 -6.81 -12.84
C ASP A 261 20.72 -7.83 -12.15
N ALA A 262 19.49 -7.43 -11.79
CA ALA A 262 18.54 -8.32 -11.15
C ALA A 262 18.08 -9.43 -12.10
N ARG A 263 18.10 -10.68 -11.63
CA ARG A 263 17.70 -11.88 -12.37
C ARG A 263 16.68 -12.69 -11.57
N LEU A 264 15.81 -13.37 -12.29
CA LEU A 264 14.81 -14.30 -11.77
C LEU A 264 15.48 -15.57 -11.18
#